data_d6cc1496f55abbe36ab64cd82ee29b52
#
_entry.id   d6cc1496f55abbe36ab64cd82ee29b52
#
_cell.length_a   1.000
_cell.length_b   1.000
_cell.length_c   1.000
_cell.angle_alpha   90.00
_cell.angle_beta   90.00
_cell.angle_gamma   90.00
#
_symmetry.space_group_name_H-M   'P 1'
#
loop_
_entity.id
_entity.type
_entity.pdbx_description
1 polymer ?
#
loop_
_entity_poly.entity_id
_entity_poly.type
_entity_poly.pdbx_seq_one_letter_code
_entity_poly.pdbx_strand_id
1 'polypeptide(L)'
;LGFCSAAQNIEELLVNLLLLGRGKTGSLVAEVARERGHAITWLCSAENPHASALTAEKLRDVDIVIDFTTPQSVLENIEACVGAGTNMLVGTTGWYGDLEKVRQLVENRGSGFLYGANFSIGINLLFEAARTAAGILQHQYSGQIFERHHEHKKDAPSGTAVSLQKIIRDASGKVLEITSFREGDVVGMHEIVLDSPNDTIYLCHDSKSRRGFAEGAVRAAKWLAGKKGFFDFKDIWRET
;
A
#
# COMPACT_ATOMS: atom_id res chain seq x y z
N LEU A 1 32.20 6.02 -27.56
CA LEU A 1 32.06 5.26 -26.32
C LEU A 1 30.66 4.70 -26.31
N GLY A 2 30.55 3.41 -26.76
CA GLY A 2 29.26 2.71 -26.88
C GLY A 2 28.75 2.27 -25.50
N PHE A 3 27.61 2.79 -25.11
CA PHE A 3 26.81 2.16 -24.07
C PHE A 3 26.08 0.95 -24.69
N CYS A 4 26.65 -0.24 -24.48
CA CYS A 4 26.00 -1.48 -24.77
C CYS A 4 24.85 -1.64 -23.79
N SER A 5 23.62 -1.40 -24.25
CA SER A 5 22.39 -1.70 -23.51
C SER A 5 22.25 -3.21 -23.46
N ALA A 6 22.67 -3.82 -22.38
CA ALA A 6 22.21 -5.16 -22.02
C ALA A 6 20.76 -5.03 -21.53
N ALA A 7 19.82 -5.03 -22.47
CA ALA A 7 18.44 -5.34 -22.18
C ALA A 7 18.41 -6.81 -21.71
N GLN A 8 18.54 -7.04 -20.41
CA GLN A 8 18.15 -8.32 -19.81
C GLN A 8 16.67 -8.51 -20.13
N ASN A 9 16.37 -9.49 -20.97
CA ASN A 9 15.04 -10.09 -21.07
C ASN A 9 14.69 -10.65 -19.68
N ILE A 10 14.09 -9.84 -18.85
CA ILE A 10 13.35 -10.31 -17.69
C ILE A 10 12.12 -10.96 -18.31
N GLU A 11 12.14 -12.28 -18.50
CA GLU A 11 10.90 -13.04 -18.74
C GLU A 11 9.89 -12.51 -17.71
N GLU A 12 8.81 -11.90 -18.18
CA GLU A 12 7.82 -11.34 -17.28
C GLU A 12 7.19 -12.50 -16.53
N LEU A 13 7.59 -12.67 -15.27
CA LEU A 13 7.02 -13.67 -14.38
C LEU A 13 5.50 -13.41 -14.29
N LEU A 14 4.73 -14.25 -14.96
CA LEU A 14 3.28 -14.24 -14.88
C LEU A 14 2.86 -15.00 -13.62
N VAL A 15 1.91 -14.44 -12.89
CA VAL A 15 1.42 -15.02 -11.63
C VAL A 15 -0.09 -15.22 -11.68
N ASN A 16 -0.56 -16.26 -11.00
CA ASN A 16 -1.97 -16.56 -10.79
C ASN A 16 -2.44 -15.86 -9.52
N LEU A 17 -3.29 -14.85 -9.66
CA LEU A 17 -3.77 -14.01 -8.59
C LEU A 17 -5.20 -14.38 -8.21
N LEU A 18 -5.47 -14.45 -6.90
CA LEU A 18 -6.83 -14.48 -6.35
C LEU A 18 -7.08 -13.17 -5.61
N LEU A 19 -8.02 -12.37 -6.11
CA LEU A 19 -8.40 -11.11 -5.49
C LEU A 19 -9.62 -11.31 -4.57
N LEU A 20 -9.50 -10.85 -3.34
CA LEU A 20 -10.58 -10.76 -2.36
C LEU A 20 -11.08 -9.31 -2.28
N GLY A 21 -12.37 -9.12 -2.54
CA GLY A 21 -13.02 -7.81 -2.52
C GLY A 21 -13.12 -7.15 -3.91
N ARG A 22 -14.31 -6.61 -4.21
CA ARG A 22 -14.66 -5.93 -5.49
C ARG A 22 -14.96 -4.44 -5.31
N GLY A 23 -14.35 -3.81 -4.31
CA GLY A 23 -14.45 -2.37 -4.10
C GLY A 23 -13.69 -1.57 -5.18
N LYS A 24 -13.70 -0.23 -5.06
CA LYS A 24 -13.04 0.69 -6.03
C LYS A 24 -11.57 0.32 -6.29
N THR A 25 -10.80 0.00 -5.24
CA THR A 25 -9.39 -0.37 -5.39
C THR A 25 -9.22 -1.77 -5.96
N GLY A 26 -9.96 -2.77 -5.44
CA GLY A 26 -9.87 -4.14 -5.93
C GLY A 26 -10.21 -4.27 -7.41
N SER A 27 -11.23 -3.56 -7.89
CA SER A 27 -11.58 -3.55 -9.32
C SER A 27 -10.45 -3.03 -10.21
N LEU A 28 -9.76 -1.96 -9.77
CA LEU A 28 -8.58 -1.43 -10.47
C LEU A 28 -7.38 -2.37 -10.42
N VAL A 29 -7.16 -3.07 -9.31
CA VAL A 29 -6.12 -4.11 -9.21
C VAL A 29 -6.37 -5.23 -10.22
N ALA A 30 -7.63 -5.68 -10.36
CA ALA A 30 -7.99 -6.69 -11.35
C ALA A 30 -7.77 -6.22 -12.79
N GLU A 31 -8.07 -4.96 -13.09
CA GLU A 31 -7.83 -4.33 -14.40
C GLU A 31 -6.33 -4.30 -14.72
N VAL A 32 -5.53 -3.72 -13.82
CA VAL A 32 -4.08 -3.59 -13.99
C VAL A 32 -3.40 -4.97 -14.11
N ALA A 33 -3.81 -5.95 -13.29
CA ALA A 33 -3.26 -7.29 -13.36
C ALA A 33 -3.48 -7.94 -14.72
N ARG A 34 -4.69 -7.82 -15.31
CA ARG A 34 -4.98 -8.34 -16.65
C ARG A 34 -4.19 -7.63 -17.74
N GLU A 35 -4.10 -6.30 -17.69
CA GLU A 35 -3.30 -5.53 -18.64
C GLU A 35 -1.82 -5.92 -18.63
N ARG A 36 -1.33 -6.41 -17.50
CA ARG A 36 0.04 -6.92 -17.34
C ARG A 36 0.17 -8.43 -17.61
N GLY A 37 -0.87 -9.06 -18.14
CA GLY A 37 -0.87 -10.47 -18.55
C GLY A 37 -1.04 -11.46 -17.40
N HIS A 38 -1.23 -11.04 -16.16
CA HIS A 38 -1.45 -11.94 -15.04
C HIS A 38 -2.82 -12.60 -15.11
N ALA A 39 -2.89 -13.89 -14.77
CA ALA A 39 -4.17 -14.56 -14.56
C ALA A 39 -4.76 -14.09 -13.23
N ILE A 40 -6.04 -13.65 -13.25
CA ILE A 40 -6.69 -13.17 -12.05
C ILE A 40 -8.13 -13.67 -11.96
N THR A 41 -8.42 -14.29 -10.81
CA THR A 41 -9.77 -14.63 -10.36
C THR A 41 -10.13 -13.78 -9.15
N TRP A 42 -11.40 -13.73 -8.76
CA TRP A 42 -11.83 -12.99 -7.58
C TRP A 42 -12.95 -13.71 -6.83
N LEU A 43 -13.06 -13.36 -5.53
CA LEU A 43 -14.18 -13.71 -4.67
C LEU A 43 -14.74 -12.42 -4.06
N CYS A 44 -16.06 -12.27 -4.11
CA CYS A 44 -16.71 -11.21 -3.34
C CYS A 44 -17.05 -11.72 -1.92
N SER A 45 -17.39 -10.79 -1.02
CA SER A 45 -17.69 -11.14 0.37
C SER A 45 -18.88 -12.10 0.51
N ALA A 46 -19.87 -12.03 -0.40
CA ALA A 46 -21.01 -12.94 -0.39
C ALA A 46 -20.63 -14.38 -0.78
N GLU A 47 -19.57 -14.55 -1.58
CA GLU A 47 -19.06 -15.85 -2.01
C GLU A 47 -18.06 -16.45 -1.01
N ASN A 48 -17.57 -15.64 -0.08
CA ASN A 48 -16.55 -16.02 0.90
C ASN A 48 -16.91 -15.60 2.34
N PRO A 49 -18.09 -16.00 2.86
CA PRO A 49 -18.42 -15.72 4.26
C PRO A 49 -17.47 -16.48 5.19
N HIS A 50 -16.89 -15.76 6.18
CA HIS A 50 -15.93 -16.36 7.14
C HIS A 50 -14.79 -17.14 6.48
N ALA A 51 -14.27 -16.64 5.36
CA ALA A 51 -13.20 -17.27 4.58
C ALA A 51 -13.49 -18.70 4.08
N SER A 52 -14.75 -19.12 4.07
CA SER A 52 -15.16 -20.50 3.79
C SER A 52 -14.86 -20.99 2.37
N ALA A 53 -14.70 -20.06 1.41
CA ALA A 53 -14.32 -20.40 0.04
C ALA A 53 -12.80 -20.53 -0.17
N LEU A 54 -11.97 -20.17 0.82
CA LEU A 54 -10.51 -20.24 0.75
C LEU A 54 -9.99 -21.62 1.16
N THR A 55 -10.49 -22.65 0.50
CA THR A 55 -10.07 -24.05 0.74
C THR A 55 -8.70 -24.33 0.13
N ALA A 56 -8.00 -25.34 0.63
CA ALA A 56 -6.72 -25.78 0.08
C ALA A 56 -6.82 -26.15 -1.42
N GLU A 57 -7.96 -26.66 -1.87
CA GLU A 57 -8.23 -26.93 -3.27
C GLU A 57 -8.29 -25.65 -4.10
N LYS A 58 -9.03 -24.64 -3.62
CA LYS A 58 -9.17 -23.33 -4.29
C LYS A 58 -7.86 -22.58 -4.36
N LEU A 59 -6.98 -22.75 -3.37
CA LEU A 59 -5.70 -22.05 -3.25
C LEU A 59 -4.53 -22.79 -3.93
N ARG A 60 -4.72 -24.02 -4.40
CA ARG A 60 -3.65 -24.88 -4.96
C ARG A 60 -2.87 -24.23 -6.10
N ASP A 61 -3.59 -23.58 -7.03
CA ASP A 61 -3.01 -23.00 -8.24
C ASP A 61 -2.91 -21.46 -8.14
N VAL A 62 -3.00 -20.91 -6.92
CA VAL A 62 -2.89 -19.49 -6.65
C VAL A 62 -1.50 -19.16 -6.13
N ASP A 63 -0.77 -18.33 -6.85
CA ASP A 63 0.55 -17.86 -6.42
C ASP A 63 0.44 -16.83 -5.30
N ILE A 64 -0.48 -15.87 -5.44
CA ILE A 64 -0.69 -14.78 -4.49
C ILE A 64 -2.18 -14.50 -4.30
N VAL A 65 -2.63 -14.43 -3.06
CA VAL A 65 -3.92 -13.84 -2.71
C VAL A 65 -3.74 -12.35 -2.43
N ILE A 66 -4.59 -11.51 -3.02
CA ILE A 66 -4.60 -10.06 -2.78
C ILE A 66 -5.90 -9.69 -2.06
N ASP A 67 -5.80 -9.09 -0.86
CA ASP A 67 -6.95 -8.69 -0.06
C ASP A 67 -7.17 -7.19 -0.04
N PHE A 68 -8.32 -6.76 -0.58
CA PHE A 68 -8.90 -5.43 -0.46
C PHE A 68 -10.35 -5.52 0.04
N THR A 69 -10.55 -6.20 1.14
CA THR A 69 -11.88 -6.45 1.75
C THR A 69 -12.22 -5.42 2.82
N THR A 70 -12.55 -5.88 4.02
CA THR A 70 -12.92 -5.04 5.18
C THR A 70 -12.14 -5.44 6.43
N PRO A 71 -12.01 -4.54 7.44
CA PRO A 71 -11.37 -4.87 8.71
C PRO A 71 -11.98 -6.07 9.42
N GLN A 72 -13.27 -6.33 9.19
CA GLN A 72 -14.00 -7.42 9.85
C GLN A 72 -13.69 -8.80 9.26
N SER A 73 -13.34 -8.87 7.97
CA SER A 73 -13.09 -10.15 7.27
C SER A 73 -11.64 -10.47 7.02
N VAL A 74 -10.75 -9.46 7.08
CA VAL A 74 -9.35 -9.63 6.66
C VAL A 74 -8.58 -10.64 7.50
N LEU A 75 -8.80 -10.70 8.82
CA LEU A 75 -8.09 -11.65 9.69
C LEU A 75 -8.46 -13.11 9.39
N GLU A 76 -9.73 -13.40 9.16
CA GLU A 76 -10.19 -14.74 8.74
C GLU A 76 -9.58 -15.14 7.39
N ASN A 77 -9.51 -14.19 6.44
CA ASN A 77 -8.87 -14.41 5.14
C ASN A 77 -7.37 -14.70 5.30
N ILE A 78 -6.67 -13.93 6.17
CA ILE A 78 -5.25 -14.14 6.46
C ILE A 78 -5.03 -15.54 7.06
N GLU A 79 -5.79 -15.91 8.06
CA GLU A 79 -5.68 -17.22 8.73
C GLU A 79 -5.89 -18.37 7.74
N ALA A 80 -6.88 -18.26 6.84
CA ALA A 80 -7.15 -19.28 5.84
C ALA A 80 -6.02 -19.38 4.79
N CYS A 81 -5.61 -18.26 4.19
CA CYS A 81 -4.61 -18.26 3.11
C CYS A 81 -3.21 -18.63 3.61
N VAL A 82 -2.75 -17.98 4.68
CA VAL A 82 -1.44 -18.26 5.29
C VAL A 82 -1.43 -19.65 5.91
N GLY A 83 -2.54 -20.07 6.54
CA GLY A 83 -2.71 -21.42 7.07
C GLY A 83 -2.56 -22.52 6.02
N ALA A 84 -3.00 -22.25 4.77
CA ALA A 84 -2.80 -23.13 3.62
C ALA A 84 -1.38 -23.02 2.99
N GLY A 85 -0.52 -22.12 3.47
CA GLY A 85 0.82 -21.87 2.94
C GLY A 85 0.85 -20.99 1.68
N THR A 86 -0.27 -20.35 1.32
CA THR A 86 -0.36 -19.46 0.15
C THR A 86 0.17 -18.07 0.50
N ASN A 87 0.97 -17.49 -0.39
CA ASN A 87 1.46 -16.13 -0.22
C ASN A 87 0.31 -15.13 -0.30
N MET A 88 0.37 -14.05 0.50
CA MET A 88 -0.72 -13.09 0.60
C MET A 88 -0.23 -11.65 0.64
N LEU A 89 -0.89 -10.78 -0.13
CA LEU A 89 -0.76 -9.33 -0.07
C LEU A 89 -2.04 -8.72 0.52
N VAL A 90 -1.89 -7.86 1.53
CA VAL A 90 -3.02 -7.24 2.23
C VAL A 90 -2.98 -5.73 2.13
N GLY A 91 -3.97 -5.17 1.43
CA GLY A 91 -4.21 -3.73 1.34
C GLY A 91 -5.35 -3.25 2.26
N THR A 92 -6.10 -4.16 2.84
CA THR A 92 -7.10 -3.83 3.86
C THR A 92 -6.40 -3.32 5.12
N THR A 93 -6.92 -2.24 5.69
CA THR A 93 -6.41 -1.61 6.93
C THR A 93 -7.31 -1.93 8.12
N GLY A 94 -6.91 -1.50 9.34
CA GLY A 94 -7.73 -1.64 10.55
C GLY A 94 -7.56 -2.95 11.32
N TRP A 95 -6.57 -3.78 10.97
CA TRP A 95 -6.23 -5.05 11.63
C TRP A 95 -4.84 -5.04 12.31
N TYR A 96 -4.14 -3.92 12.25
CA TYR A 96 -2.73 -3.83 12.70
C TYR A 96 -2.51 -4.09 14.20
N GLY A 97 -3.58 -4.14 15.00
CA GLY A 97 -3.50 -4.64 16.38
C GLY A 97 -3.06 -6.12 16.49
N ASP A 98 -3.27 -6.89 15.41
CA ASP A 98 -2.94 -8.32 15.33
C ASP A 98 -1.64 -8.60 14.55
N LEU A 99 -0.83 -7.57 14.21
CA LEU A 99 0.39 -7.71 13.40
C LEU A 99 1.32 -8.80 13.92
N GLU A 100 1.56 -8.86 15.22
CA GLU A 100 2.47 -9.84 15.80
C GLU A 100 1.92 -11.27 15.71
N LYS A 101 0.61 -11.46 15.91
CA LYS A 101 -0.07 -12.75 15.74
C LYS A 101 0.05 -13.24 14.28
N VAL A 102 -0.16 -12.33 13.32
CA VAL A 102 -0.05 -12.64 11.89
C VAL A 102 1.40 -12.94 11.51
N ARG A 103 2.37 -12.20 12.03
CA ARG A 103 3.80 -12.47 11.81
C ARG A 103 4.17 -13.89 12.23
N GLN A 104 3.80 -14.27 13.45
CA GLN A 104 4.06 -15.61 13.98
C GLN A 104 3.40 -16.70 13.12
N LEU A 105 2.18 -16.47 12.65
CA LEU A 105 1.50 -17.41 11.76
C LEU A 105 2.27 -17.57 10.44
N VAL A 106 2.71 -16.48 9.82
CA VAL A 106 3.48 -16.47 8.57
C VAL A 106 4.81 -17.21 8.73
N GLU A 107 5.55 -16.93 9.81
CA GLU A 107 6.81 -17.59 10.12
C GLU A 107 6.64 -19.10 10.34
N ASN A 108 5.63 -19.51 11.10
CA ASN A 108 5.33 -20.91 11.38
C ASN A 108 4.91 -21.68 10.11
N ARG A 109 4.26 -21.04 9.14
CA ARG A 109 3.81 -21.65 7.89
C ARG A 109 4.83 -21.53 6.77
N GLY A 110 5.85 -20.68 6.92
CA GLY A 110 6.86 -20.44 5.89
C GLY A 110 6.26 -19.88 4.60
N SER A 111 5.21 -19.07 4.69
CA SER A 111 4.60 -18.34 3.57
C SER A 111 5.23 -16.97 3.38
N GLY A 112 4.95 -16.32 2.23
CA GLY A 112 5.24 -14.92 2.00
C GLY A 112 4.03 -14.06 2.34
N PHE A 113 4.23 -13.01 3.12
CA PHE A 113 3.17 -12.08 3.49
C PHE A 113 3.63 -10.64 3.33
N LEU A 114 2.85 -9.84 2.63
CA LEU A 114 3.13 -8.44 2.42
C LEU A 114 1.88 -7.61 2.73
N TYR A 115 2.04 -6.58 3.54
CA TYR A 115 0.96 -5.65 3.83
C TYR A 115 1.39 -4.21 3.56
N GLY A 116 0.42 -3.33 3.35
CA GLY A 116 0.67 -1.91 3.19
C GLY A 116 -0.58 -1.08 3.41
N ALA A 117 -0.44 0.01 4.17
CA ALA A 117 -1.51 0.99 4.32
C ALA A 117 -1.73 1.80 3.03
N ASN A 118 -0.70 1.87 2.17
CA ASN A 118 -0.74 2.59 0.92
C ASN A 118 0.26 2.00 -0.08
N PHE A 119 -0.21 1.50 -1.20
CA PHE A 119 0.62 0.92 -2.26
C PHE A 119 1.07 1.92 -3.33
N SER A 120 0.76 3.21 -3.21
CA SER A 120 1.28 4.22 -4.14
C SER A 120 2.79 4.41 -3.94
N ILE A 121 3.57 4.16 -4.98
CA ILE A 121 5.01 4.43 -4.99
C ILE A 121 5.27 5.91 -4.71
N GLY A 122 4.49 6.82 -5.32
CA GLY A 122 4.64 8.26 -5.12
C GLY A 122 4.41 8.70 -3.66
N ILE A 123 3.42 8.11 -2.97
CA ILE A 123 3.18 8.38 -1.54
C ILE A 123 4.32 7.84 -0.67
N ASN A 124 4.85 6.67 -0.96
CA ASN A 124 5.97 6.13 -0.20
C ASN A 124 7.25 6.95 -0.40
N LEU A 125 7.48 7.46 -1.62
CA LEU A 125 8.54 8.44 -1.88
C LEU A 125 8.31 9.73 -1.08
N LEU A 126 7.07 10.25 -1.04
CA LEU A 126 6.75 11.43 -0.24
C LEU A 126 7.01 11.20 1.26
N PHE A 127 6.70 10.02 1.80
CA PHE A 127 7.01 9.67 3.19
C PHE A 127 8.52 9.71 3.48
N GLU A 128 9.35 9.20 2.58
CA GLU A 128 10.81 9.26 2.74
C GLU A 128 11.35 10.68 2.60
N ALA A 129 10.87 11.44 1.62
CA ALA A 129 11.23 12.83 1.46
C ALA A 129 10.85 13.66 2.70
N ALA A 130 9.65 13.43 3.26
CA ALA A 130 9.19 14.07 4.49
C ALA A 130 10.10 13.74 5.68
N ARG A 131 10.50 12.48 5.84
CA ARG A 131 11.43 12.04 6.89
C ARG A 131 12.78 12.75 6.78
N THR A 132 13.32 12.83 5.57
CA THR A 132 14.60 13.50 5.31
C THR A 132 14.50 15.00 5.53
N ALA A 133 13.43 15.63 5.03
CA ALA A 133 13.21 17.07 5.15
C ALA A 133 12.89 17.51 6.58
N ALA A 134 12.35 16.62 7.44
CA ALA A 134 11.97 16.97 8.81
C ALA A 134 13.13 17.54 9.64
N GLY A 135 14.38 17.19 9.33
CA GLY A 135 15.58 17.72 10.00
C GLY A 135 15.71 19.23 9.89
N ILE A 136 15.16 19.86 8.83
CA ILE A 136 15.23 21.31 8.64
C ILE A 136 14.48 22.10 9.73
N LEU A 137 13.50 21.46 10.40
CA LEU A 137 12.74 22.07 11.49
C LEU A 137 13.59 22.43 12.74
N GLN A 138 14.86 21.99 12.75
CA GLN A 138 15.85 22.42 13.74
C GLN A 138 16.53 23.76 13.37
N HIS A 139 16.30 24.32 12.16
CA HIS A 139 16.98 25.46 11.57
C HIS A 139 16.03 26.66 11.30
N GLN A 140 15.24 27.08 12.28
CA GLN A 140 14.31 28.22 12.18
C GLN A 140 13.21 28.08 11.09
N TYR A 141 12.93 26.85 10.64
CA TYR A 141 11.76 26.57 9.80
C TYR A 141 10.57 26.26 10.67
N SER A 142 9.43 26.79 10.26
CA SER A 142 8.09 26.32 10.64
C SER A 142 7.58 25.36 9.56
N GLY A 143 6.47 24.68 9.84
CA GLY A 143 5.90 23.80 8.83
C GLY A 143 4.42 23.54 9.05
N GLN A 144 3.74 23.16 7.97
CA GLN A 144 2.33 22.81 7.95
C GLN A 144 2.09 21.70 6.93
N ILE A 145 1.10 20.86 7.20
CA ILE A 145 0.64 19.81 6.27
C ILE A 145 -0.73 20.22 5.74
N PHE A 146 -0.88 20.17 4.43
CA PHE A 146 -2.16 20.35 3.76
C PHE A 146 -2.57 19.05 3.08
N GLU A 147 -3.87 18.73 3.14
CA GLU A 147 -4.42 17.63 2.37
C GLU A 147 -5.75 18.02 1.74
N ARG A 148 -5.98 17.54 0.52
CA ARG A 148 -7.20 17.80 -0.23
C ARG A 148 -7.75 16.51 -0.80
N HIS A 149 -9.05 16.28 -0.61
CA HIS A 149 -9.78 15.12 -1.12
C HIS A 149 -11.19 15.52 -1.57
N HIS A 150 -11.85 14.61 -2.26
CA HIS A 150 -13.23 14.78 -2.72
C HIS A 150 -14.20 14.99 -1.54
N GLU A 151 -15.33 15.63 -1.81
CA GLU A 151 -16.36 16.00 -0.82
C GLU A 151 -16.91 14.81 -0.02
N HIS A 152 -16.97 13.63 -0.65
CA HIS A 152 -17.51 12.41 -0.04
C HIS A 152 -16.54 11.66 0.89
N LYS A 153 -15.33 12.16 1.11
CA LYS A 153 -14.37 11.56 2.06
C LYS A 153 -14.77 11.88 3.49
N LYS A 154 -15.07 10.85 4.28
CA LYS A 154 -15.62 10.98 5.62
C LYS A 154 -14.59 11.34 6.68
N ASP A 155 -13.40 10.75 6.60
CA ASP A 155 -12.31 11.01 7.55
C ASP A 155 -11.59 12.33 7.22
N ALA A 156 -11.33 13.13 8.23
CA ALA A 156 -10.50 14.34 8.22
C ALA A 156 -9.77 14.45 9.57
N PRO A 157 -8.43 14.52 9.59
CA PRO A 157 -7.52 14.38 8.46
C PRO A 157 -7.51 12.98 7.83
N SER A 158 -6.99 12.88 6.59
CA SER A 158 -6.79 11.60 5.93
C SER A 158 -5.73 10.76 6.64
N GLY A 159 -5.83 9.43 6.54
CA GLY A 159 -4.82 8.51 7.11
C GLY A 159 -3.40 8.79 6.61
N THR A 160 -3.24 9.20 5.35
CA THR A 160 -1.94 9.60 4.78
C THR A 160 -1.39 10.87 5.43
N ALA A 161 -2.23 11.87 5.67
CA ALA A 161 -1.82 13.11 6.35
C ALA A 161 -1.40 12.85 7.81
N VAL A 162 -2.13 11.99 8.52
CA VAL A 162 -1.77 11.55 9.88
C VAL A 162 -0.44 10.79 9.87
N SER A 163 -0.20 9.95 8.85
CA SER A 163 1.09 9.24 8.70
C SER A 163 2.24 10.21 8.43
N LEU A 164 2.06 11.23 7.59
CA LEU A 164 3.05 12.28 7.36
C LEU A 164 3.38 13.04 8.64
N GLN A 165 2.36 13.45 9.41
CA GLN A 165 2.56 14.13 10.69
C GLN A 165 3.36 13.26 11.67
N LYS A 166 3.01 11.97 11.75
CA LYS A 166 3.75 11.01 12.59
C LYS A 166 5.21 10.88 12.17
N ILE A 167 5.48 10.73 10.86
CA ILE A 167 6.84 10.60 10.31
C ILE A 167 7.67 11.83 10.64
N ILE A 168 7.13 13.03 10.45
CA ILE A 168 7.81 14.29 10.73
C ILE A 168 8.06 14.44 12.24
N ARG A 169 7.07 14.12 13.07
CA ARG A 169 7.21 14.15 14.53
C ARG A 169 8.30 13.19 15.01
N ASP A 170 8.28 11.96 14.52
CA ASP A 170 9.23 10.93 14.94
C ASP A 170 10.68 11.29 14.50
N ALA A 171 10.84 12.02 13.39
CA ALA A 171 12.14 12.44 12.87
C ALA A 171 12.67 13.75 13.48
N SER A 172 11.80 14.70 13.86
CA SER A 172 12.20 16.06 14.29
C SER A 172 11.80 16.41 15.71
N GLY A 173 10.92 15.65 16.36
CA GLY A 173 10.28 16.00 17.63
C GLY A 173 9.21 17.10 17.51
N LYS A 174 8.95 17.62 16.30
CA LYS A 174 7.97 18.68 16.04
C LYS A 174 6.66 18.11 15.50
N VAL A 175 5.53 18.62 15.97
CA VAL A 175 4.21 18.28 15.45
C VAL A 175 3.75 19.40 14.53
N LEU A 176 3.53 19.08 13.25
CA LEU A 176 2.97 20.04 12.29
C LEU A 176 1.45 19.95 12.30
N GLU A 177 0.77 21.10 12.16
CA GLU A 177 -0.68 21.11 12.00
C GLU A 177 -1.09 20.55 10.65
N ILE A 178 -2.27 19.92 10.60
CA ILE A 178 -2.87 19.40 9.37
C ILE A 178 -4.10 20.23 9.05
N THR A 179 -4.12 20.83 7.85
CA THR A 179 -5.32 21.49 7.29
C THR A 179 -5.90 20.59 6.21
N SER A 180 -7.18 20.25 6.37
CA SER A 180 -7.91 19.36 5.47
C SER A 180 -8.91 20.14 4.61
N PHE A 181 -8.86 19.93 3.29
CA PHE A 181 -9.83 20.45 2.33
C PHE A 181 -10.69 19.32 1.75
N ARG A 182 -11.95 19.60 1.52
CA ARG A 182 -12.90 18.71 0.85
C ARG A 182 -13.52 19.47 -0.31
N GLU A 183 -13.20 19.03 -1.54
CA GLU A 183 -13.51 19.81 -2.75
C GLU A 183 -13.70 18.89 -3.96
N GLY A 184 -14.86 18.98 -4.58
CA GLY A 184 -15.19 18.29 -5.83
C GLY A 184 -14.83 16.80 -5.83
N ASP A 185 -14.15 16.37 -6.90
CA ASP A 185 -13.75 14.98 -7.12
C ASP A 185 -12.25 14.71 -6.93
N VAL A 186 -11.54 15.56 -6.18
CA VAL A 186 -10.10 15.43 -5.93
C VAL A 186 -9.78 14.05 -5.34
N VAL A 187 -8.92 13.29 -6.03
CA VAL A 187 -8.57 11.91 -5.63
C VAL A 187 -7.80 11.90 -4.31
N GLY A 188 -6.82 12.78 -4.17
CA GLY A 188 -6.04 12.96 -2.95
C GLY A 188 -4.72 13.70 -3.22
N MET A 189 -4.58 14.87 -2.63
CA MET A 189 -3.35 15.66 -2.64
C MET A 189 -2.83 15.79 -1.22
N HIS A 190 -1.53 15.68 -1.04
CA HIS A 190 -0.85 15.88 0.24
C HIS A 190 0.37 16.76 0.00
N GLU A 191 0.48 17.82 0.77
CA GLU A 191 1.55 18.80 0.68
C GLU A 191 2.13 19.09 2.06
N ILE A 192 3.44 19.19 2.14
CA ILE A 192 4.17 19.68 3.30
C ILE A 192 4.83 20.98 2.88
N VAL A 193 4.52 22.05 3.59
CA VAL A 193 5.15 23.35 3.44
C VAL A 193 6.12 23.54 4.61
N LEU A 194 7.36 23.84 4.32
CA LEU A 194 8.41 24.16 5.30
C LEU A 194 8.90 25.59 4.99
N ASP A 195 8.69 26.50 5.91
CA ASP A 195 8.85 27.94 5.69
C ASP A 195 9.83 28.58 6.67
N SER A 196 10.69 29.46 6.14
CA SER A 196 11.65 30.26 6.88
C SER A 196 11.58 31.73 6.42
N PRO A 197 12.25 32.68 7.11
CA PRO A 197 12.35 34.06 6.63
C PRO A 197 13.04 34.23 5.26
N ASN A 198 13.75 33.19 4.78
CA ASN A 198 14.61 33.29 3.58
C ASN A 198 14.05 32.53 2.38
N ASP A 199 13.34 31.41 2.62
CA ASP A 199 12.83 30.51 1.58
C ASP A 199 11.68 29.63 2.08
N THR A 200 10.98 29.03 1.13
CA THR A 200 9.92 28.05 1.39
C THR A 200 10.16 26.80 0.58
N ILE A 201 10.02 25.63 1.21
CA ILE A 201 10.13 24.32 0.55
C ILE A 201 8.76 23.68 0.48
N TYR A 202 8.39 23.17 -0.68
CA TYR A 202 7.17 22.44 -0.93
C TYR A 202 7.48 20.99 -1.28
N LEU A 203 6.89 20.05 -0.56
CA LEU A 203 6.87 18.63 -0.91
C LEU A 203 5.43 18.23 -1.16
N CYS A 204 5.08 18.00 -2.41
CA CYS A 204 3.70 17.74 -2.80
C CYS A 204 3.57 16.45 -3.61
N HIS A 205 2.55 15.67 -3.28
CA HIS A 205 2.07 14.54 -4.07
C HIS A 205 0.59 14.73 -4.39
N ASP A 206 0.25 14.73 -5.67
CA ASP A 206 -1.12 14.86 -6.17
C ASP A 206 -1.51 13.63 -6.99
N SER A 207 -2.45 12.84 -6.48
CA SER A 207 -2.94 11.63 -7.15
C SER A 207 -3.89 11.99 -8.29
N LYS A 208 -3.52 11.70 -9.53
CA LYS A 208 -4.38 11.90 -10.71
C LYS A 208 -5.52 10.86 -10.80
N SER A 209 -5.29 9.67 -10.27
CA SER A 209 -6.26 8.58 -10.22
C SER A 209 -5.90 7.58 -9.12
N ARG A 210 -6.83 6.69 -8.79
CA ARG A 210 -6.54 5.55 -7.89
C ARG A 210 -5.72 4.44 -8.55
N ARG A 211 -5.44 4.55 -9.85
CA ARG A 211 -4.65 3.55 -10.58
C ARG A 211 -3.25 3.37 -9.99
N GLY A 212 -2.61 4.42 -9.49
CA GLY A 212 -1.29 4.33 -8.84
C GLY A 212 -1.23 3.39 -7.65
N PHE A 213 -2.32 3.24 -6.90
CA PHE A 213 -2.41 2.25 -5.80
C PHE A 213 -2.51 0.83 -6.35
N ALA A 214 -3.29 0.62 -7.42
CA ALA A 214 -3.44 -0.68 -8.06
C ALA A 214 -2.14 -1.14 -8.73
N GLU A 215 -1.44 -0.23 -9.42
CA GLU A 215 -0.12 -0.48 -10.02
C GLU A 215 0.90 -0.95 -8.98
N GLY A 216 0.98 -0.25 -7.85
CA GLY A 216 1.88 -0.64 -6.77
C GLY A 216 1.49 -1.98 -6.12
N ALA A 217 0.21 -2.26 -5.95
CA ALA A 217 -0.24 -3.54 -5.41
C ALA A 217 0.09 -4.73 -6.35
N VAL A 218 -0.10 -4.58 -7.67
CA VAL A 218 0.25 -5.63 -8.66
C VAL A 218 1.77 -5.83 -8.71
N ARG A 219 2.57 -4.75 -8.68
CA ARG A 219 4.03 -4.86 -8.60
C ARG A 219 4.48 -5.57 -7.33
N ALA A 220 3.90 -5.20 -6.19
CA ALA A 220 4.20 -5.82 -4.90
C ALA A 220 3.81 -7.30 -4.86
N ALA A 221 2.67 -7.67 -5.46
CA ALA A 221 2.27 -9.07 -5.59
C ALA A 221 3.29 -9.87 -6.44
N LYS A 222 3.67 -9.34 -7.60
CA LYS A 222 4.73 -9.94 -8.44
C LYS A 222 6.04 -10.10 -7.68
N TRP A 223 6.45 -9.06 -6.93
CA TRP A 223 7.67 -9.09 -6.11
C TRP A 223 7.61 -10.17 -5.03
N LEU A 224 6.42 -10.40 -4.43
CA LEU A 224 6.21 -11.39 -3.37
C LEU A 224 6.21 -12.83 -3.89
N ALA A 225 6.02 -13.04 -5.19
CA ALA A 225 5.97 -14.38 -5.78
C ALA A 225 7.25 -15.17 -5.48
N GLY A 226 7.09 -16.36 -4.90
CA GLY A 226 8.19 -17.24 -4.49
C GLY A 226 8.98 -16.79 -3.26
N LYS A 227 8.71 -15.60 -2.69
CA LYS A 227 9.38 -15.14 -1.47
C LYS A 227 8.69 -15.68 -0.22
N LYS A 228 9.47 -15.77 0.86
CA LYS A 228 9.04 -16.18 2.19
C LYS A 228 9.36 -15.05 3.17
N GLY A 229 8.52 -14.85 4.18
CA GLY A 229 8.73 -13.85 5.22
C GLY A 229 7.59 -12.85 5.32
N PHE A 230 7.74 -11.92 6.26
CA PHE A 230 6.74 -10.91 6.60
C PHE A 230 7.25 -9.51 6.26
N PHE A 231 6.58 -8.84 5.32
CA PHE A 231 7.06 -7.59 4.71
C PHE A 231 6.04 -6.47 4.87
N ASP A 232 6.54 -5.24 5.10
CA ASP A 232 5.76 -4.01 4.99
C ASP A 232 6.12 -3.32 3.65
N PHE A 233 5.14 -2.92 2.87
CA PHE A 233 5.37 -2.28 1.57
C PHE A 233 6.23 -1.02 1.65
N LYS A 234 6.14 -0.26 2.74
CA LYS A 234 6.98 0.94 2.95
C LYS A 234 8.48 0.63 2.95
N ASP A 235 8.88 -0.61 3.27
CA ASP A 235 10.29 -1.00 3.35
C ASP A 235 10.82 -1.58 2.03
N ILE A 236 9.92 -2.04 1.14
CA ILE A 236 10.29 -2.76 -0.09
C ILE A 236 9.85 -2.07 -1.41
N TRP A 237 9.14 -0.96 -1.36
CA TRP A 237 8.53 -0.35 -2.55
C TRP A 237 9.53 0.02 -3.66
N ARG A 238 10.83 0.20 -3.32
CA ARG A 238 11.90 0.46 -4.28
C ARG A 238 12.33 -0.76 -5.06
N GLU A 239 12.02 -1.95 -4.57
CA GLU A 239 12.39 -3.23 -5.15
C GLU A 239 11.29 -3.79 -6.08
N THR A 240 10.10 -3.15 -6.07
CA THR A 240 8.90 -3.62 -6.77
C THR A 240 8.71 -3.08 -8.20
#